data_0b3a831b6f7b3a99b26cbad95b866745
#
_entry.id   0b3a831b6f7b3a99b26cbad95b866745
#
_cell.length_a   1.000
_cell.length_b   1.000
_cell.length_c   1.000
_cell.angle_alpha   90.00
_cell.angle_beta   90.00
_cell.angle_gamma   90.00
#
_symmetry.space_group_name_H-M   'P 1'
#
loop_
_entity.id
_entity.type
_entity.pdbx_description
1 polymer ?
#
loop_
_entity_poly.entity_id
_entity_poly.type
_entity_poly.pdbx_seq_one_letter_code
_entity_poly.pdbx_strand_id
1 'polypeptide(L)'
;MRSTRPKPLPDNTSKNAQRNDAQQVPMGELAINALRRRDVQTIFWLVLAAFILLALVTRSPEDSAWTHVGSAPLHNAAGSAGAHLADYLGFLLGPLAYAIPALMLWRVAILWWRPSRALVGMPQVVAWVVALLSLAALGHIHFIAPDYGLENASGGVIGQVLGSSMWHATG
;
A
#
# COMPACT_ATOMS: atom_id res chain seq x y z
N MET A 1 -38.47 -71.76 10.24
CA MET A 1 -38.65 -70.34 9.87
C MET A 1 -37.72 -69.52 10.72
N ARG A 2 -36.61 -68.99 10.10
CA ARG A 2 -35.65 -68.12 10.78
C ARG A 2 -36.08 -66.68 10.51
N SER A 3 -36.54 -66.01 11.57
CA SER A 3 -36.85 -64.59 11.51
C SER A 3 -35.54 -63.75 11.39
N THR A 4 -35.26 -63.19 10.20
CA THR A 4 -34.18 -62.28 10.01
C THR A 4 -34.64 -60.87 10.42
N ARG A 5 -34.22 -60.40 11.61
CA ARG A 5 -34.38 -58.99 12.00
C ARG A 5 -33.57 -58.10 11.04
N PRO A 6 -34.15 -57.04 10.47
CA PRO A 6 -33.38 -56.11 9.67
C PRO A 6 -32.36 -55.39 10.55
N LYS A 7 -31.15 -55.27 10.05
CA LYS A 7 -30.03 -54.53 10.68
C LYS A 7 -30.43 -53.07 10.80
N PRO A 8 -30.32 -52.41 11.98
CA PRO A 8 -30.61 -50.99 12.10
C PRO A 8 -29.69 -50.18 11.19
N LEU A 9 -30.28 -49.24 10.46
CA LEU A 9 -29.55 -48.29 9.64
C LEU A 9 -28.60 -47.46 10.51
N PRO A 10 -27.39 -47.15 10.02
CA PRO A 10 -26.47 -46.33 10.79
C PRO A 10 -27.10 -44.95 11.03
N ASP A 11 -27.13 -44.53 12.28
CA ASP A 11 -27.64 -43.24 12.71
C ASP A 11 -26.68 -42.13 12.21
N ASN A 12 -27.05 -41.52 11.09
CA ASN A 12 -26.32 -40.41 10.53
C ASN A 12 -26.60 -39.08 11.24
N THR A 13 -27.57 -39.07 12.15
CA THR A 13 -28.00 -37.85 12.87
C THR A 13 -26.92 -37.36 13.82
N SER A 14 -26.26 -38.30 14.52
CA SER A 14 -25.16 -37.99 15.44
C SER A 14 -23.89 -37.47 14.71
N LYS A 15 -23.60 -38.06 13.54
CA LYS A 15 -22.47 -37.61 12.71
C LYS A 15 -22.71 -36.22 12.08
N ASN A 16 -23.95 -35.92 11.72
CA ASN A 16 -24.31 -34.60 11.18
C ASN A 16 -24.34 -33.54 12.29
N ALA A 17 -24.78 -33.86 13.50
CA ALA A 17 -24.71 -32.98 14.65
C ALA A 17 -23.26 -32.65 15.01
N GLN A 18 -22.37 -33.62 15.12
CA GLN A 18 -20.95 -33.41 15.37
C GLN A 18 -20.25 -32.61 14.25
N ARG A 19 -20.68 -32.76 13.00
CA ARG A 19 -20.14 -31.99 11.86
C ARG A 19 -20.59 -30.54 11.90
N ASN A 20 -21.81 -30.28 12.32
CA ASN A 20 -22.35 -28.92 12.47
C ASN A 20 -21.73 -28.21 13.66
N ASP A 21 -21.49 -28.89 14.78
CA ASP A 21 -20.80 -28.29 15.93
C ASP A 21 -19.32 -28.00 15.65
N ALA A 22 -18.65 -28.84 14.86
CA ALA A 22 -17.26 -28.63 14.47
C ALA A 22 -17.10 -27.50 13.41
N GLN A 23 -18.17 -27.09 12.73
CA GLN A 23 -18.16 -26.00 11.76
C GLN A 23 -18.63 -24.65 12.33
N GLN A 24 -19.17 -24.62 13.52
CA GLN A 24 -19.54 -23.38 14.21
C GLN A 24 -18.32 -22.78 14.89
N VAL A 25 -17.45 -22.14 14.11
CA VAL A 25 -16.48 -21.21 14.69
C VAL A 25 -17.29 -20.13 15.41
N PRO A 26 -17.13 -19.97 16.74
CA PRO A 26 -17.93 -19.01 17.49
C PRO A 26 -17.79 -17.62 16.87
N MET A 27 -18.92 -16.99 16.57
CA MET A 27 -18.96 -15.64 15.95
C MET A 27 -18.07 -14.64 16.68
N GLY A 28 -17.89 -14.81 17.99
CA GLY A 28 -16.97 -14.00 18.79
C GLY A 28 -15.50 -14.14 18.39
N GLU A 29 -15.01 -15.35 18.12
CA GLU A 29 -13.62 -15.55 17.69
C GLU A 29 -13.36 -14.98 16.30
N LEU A 30 -14.32 -15.08 15.39
CA LEU A 30 -14.23 -14.46 14.06
C LEU A 30 -14.17 -12.93 14.17
N ALA A 31 -14.99 -12.35 15.04
CA ALA A 31 -15.00 -10.90 15.28
C ALA A 31 -13.69 -10.42 15.92
N ILE A 32 -13.18 -11.13 16.94
CA ILE A 32 -11.90 -10.80 17.60
C ILE A 32 -10.73 -10.91 16.61
N ASN A 33 -10.67 -11.96 15.81
CA ASN A 33 -9.62 -12.15 14.81
C ASN A 33 -9.69 -11.10 13.69
N ALA A 34 -10.89 -10.67 13.30
CA ALA A 34 -11.10 -9.61 12.32
C ALA A 34 -10.65 -8.24 12.87
N LEU A 35 -10.99 -7.92 14.13
CA LEU A 35 -10.55 -6.71 14.81
C LEU A 35 -9.03 -6.69 14.97
N ARG A 36 -8.44 -7.78 15.46
CA ARG A 36 -6.99 -7.90 15.63
C ARG A 36 -6.23 -7.71 14.32
N ARG A 37 -6.71 -8.29 13.21
CA ARG A 37 -6.11 -8.08 11.88
C ARG A 37 -6.18 -6.63 11.45
N ARG A 38 -7.28 -5.94 11.73
CA ARG A 38 -7.47 -4.54 11.40
C ARG A 38 -6.51 -3.63 12.15
N ASP A 39 -6.32 -3.87 13.45
CA ASP A 39 -5.43 -3.06 14.27
C ASP A 39 -3.97 -3.24 13.84
N VAL A 40 -3.54 -4.47 13.58
CA VAL A 40 -2.20 -4.77 13.06
C VAL A 40 -1.98 -4.09 11.69
N GLN A 41 -2.96 -4.16 10.79
CA GLN A 41 -2.87 -3.47 9.51
C GLN A 41 -2.80 -1.95 9.65
N THR A 42 -3.59 -1.37 10.55
CA THR A 42 -3.57 0.07 10.82
C THR A 42 -2.21 0.53 11.31
N ILE A 43 -1.66 -0.16 12.30
CA ILE A 43 -0.32 0.14 12.84
C ILE A 43 0.74 0.01 11.75
N PHE A 44 0.71 -1.06 10.97
CA PHE A 44 1.66 -1.27 9.88
C PHE A 44 1.63 -0.11 8.87
N TRP A 45 0.44 0.27 8.38
CA TRP A 45 0.29 1.36 7.42
C TRP A 45 0.68 2.72 7.99
N LEU A 46 0.39 2.99 9.29
CA LEU A 46 0.78 4.22 9.97
C LEU A 46 2.29 4.33 10.12
N VAL A 47 2.94 3.27 10.59
CA VAL A 47 4.41 3.26 10.77
C VAL A 47 5.10 3.43 9.43
N LEU A 48 4.64 2.72 8.39
CA LEU A 48 5.22 2.81 7.06
C LEU A 48 5.00 4.20 6.44
N ALA A 49 3.81 4.77 6.57
CA ALA A 49 3.51 6.13 6.11
C ALA A 49 4.36 7.19 6.83
N ALA A 50 4.50 7.06 8.15
CA ALA A 50 5.33 7.95 8.96
C ALA A 50 6.81 7.86 8.56
N PHE A 51 7.33 6.66 8.35
CA PHE A 51 8.72 6.45 7.92
C PHE A 51 8.99 7.09 6.55
N ILE A 52 8.11 6.82 5.56
CA ILE A 52 8.27 7.40 4.21
C ILE A 52 8.12 8.92 4.25
N LEU A 53 7.14 9.43 4.99
CA LEU A 53 6.93 10.87 5.12
C LEU A 53 8.14 11.54 5.77
N LEU A 54 8.66 10.96 6.86
CA LEU A 54 9.85 11.46 7.54
C LEU A 54 11.06 11.47 6.60
N ALA A 55 11.28 10.39 5.85
CA ALA A 55 12.35 10.28 4.88
C ALA A 55 12.26 11.37 3.79
N LEU A 56 11.05 11.61 3.26
CA LEU A 56 10.82 12.62 2.21
C LEU A 56 10.95 14.06 2.74
N VAL A 57 10.42 14.35 3.93
CA VAL A 57 10.46 15.71 4.52
C VAL A 57 11.87 16.10 4.94
N THR A 58 12.67 15.12 5.39
CA THR A 58 14.06 15.37 5.82
C THR A 58 15.09 15.04 4.74
N ARG A 59 14.65 14.95 3.47
CA ARG A 59 15.56 14.73 2.34
C ARG A 59 16.52 15.91 2.23
N SER A 60 17.82 15.62 2.17
CA SER A 60 18.86 16.59 1.90
C SER A 60 19.64 16.18 0.63
N PRO A 61 19.94 17.10 -0.28
CA PRO A 61 20.78 16.81 -1.44
C PRO A 61 22.24 16.53 -1.06
N GLU A 62 22.64 16.85 0.17
CA GLU A 62 23.99 16.60 0.69
C GLU A 62 24.17 15.16 1.22
N ASP A 63 23.08 14.45 1.47
CA ASP A 63 23.12 13.08 1.94
C ASP A 63 23.63 12.15 0.85
N SER A 64 24.55 11.24 1.24
CA SER A 64 24.97 10.17 0.34
C SER A 64 23.79 9.23 0.06
N ALA A 65 23.33 9.22 -1.18
CA ALA A 65 22.21 8.43 -1.65
C ALA A 65 22.47 7.87 -3.06
N TRP A 66 21.47 7.34 -3.72
CA TRP A 66 21.61 6.73 -5.05
C TRP A 66 22.16 7.69 -6.11
N THR A 67 21.60 8.92 -6.16
CA THR A 67 21.98 9.92 -7.18
C THR A 67 23.12 10.82 -6.73
N HIS A 68 23.45 10.84 -5.44
CA HIS A 68 24.46 11.72 -4.86
C HIS A 68 25.50 10.94 -4.04
N VAL A 69 26.75 11.23 -4.28
CA VAL A 69 27.87 10.72 -3.49
C VAL A 69 28.30 11.84 -2.55
N GLY A 70 27.76 11.87 -1.35
CA GLY A 70 28.11 12.84 -0.32
C GLY A 70 29.14 12.26 0.66
N SER A 71 30.06 13.11 1.13
CA SER A 71 30.97 12.81 2.25
C SER A 71 30.52 13.48 3.55
N ALA A 72 29.39 14.17 3.54
CA ALA A 72 28.83 14.89 4.68
C ALA A 72 28.15 13.93 5.68
N PRO A 73 28.01 14.34 6.96
CA PRO A 73 27.20 13.60 7.89
C PRO A 73 25.75 13.52 7.44
N LEU A 74 25.12 12.37 7.66
CA LEU A 74 23.75 12.08 7.24
C LEU A 74 22.75 13.00 7.93
N HIS A 75 21.97 13.76 7.15
CA HIS A 75 20.96 14.70 7.66
C HIS A 75 19.55 14.11 7.70
N ASN A 76 19.29 13.05 6.92
CA ASN A 76 17.98 12.43 6.88
C ASN A 76 17.62 11.78 8.23
N ALA A 77 16.50 12.22 8.84
CA ALA A 77 16.04 11.73 10.12
C ALA A 77 15.61 10.25 10.12
N ALA A 78 15.30 9.68 8.95
CA ALA A 78 15.02 8.24 8.78
C ALA A 78 16.30 7.42 8.52
N GLY A 79 17.49 8.01 8.70
CA GLY A 79 18.78 7.36 8.51
C GLY A 79 19.13 7.13 7.03
N SER A 80 20.19 6.33 6.79
CA SER A 80 20.68 6.05 5.44
C SER A 80 19.61 5.37 4.56
N ALA A 81 18.82 4.47 5.13
CA ALA A 81 17.72 3.82 4.42
C ALA A 81 16.67 4.84 3.98
N GLY A 82 16.34 5.83 4.84
CA GLY A 82 15.44 6.93 4.52
C GLY A 82 16.00 7.85 3.43
N ALA A 83 17.29 8.18 3.49
CA ALA A 83 17.94 9.01 2.48
C ALA A 83 17.88 8.35 1.09
N HIS A 84 18.25 7.06 0.99
CA HIS A 84 18.18 6.32 -0.27
C HIS A 84 16.74 6.19 -0.81
N LEU A 85 15.77 5.90 0.08
CA LEU A 85 14.37 5.80 -0.29
C LEU A 85 13.81 7.13 -0.78
N ALA A 86 14.09 8.23 -0.05
CA ALA A 86 13.64 9.57 -0.41
C ALA A 86 14.25 10.05 -1.73
N ASP A 87 15.52 9.76 -1.96
CA ASP A 87 16.21 10.08 -3.19
C ASP A 87 15.63 9.31 -4.38
N TYR A 88 15.45 7.98 -4.23
CA TYR A 88 14.84 7.13 -5.25
C TYR A 88 13.41 7.56 -5.60
N LEU A 89 12.57 7.80 -4.59
CA LEU A 89 11.19 8.25 -4.81
C LEU A 89 11.14 9.66 -5.42
N GLY A 90 12.00 10.55 -4.96
CA GLY A 90 12.12 11.92 -5.50
C GLY A 90 12.58 11.92 -6.95
N PHE A 91 13.56 11.09 -7.31
CA PHE A 91 14.04 10.94 -8.68
C PHE A 91 12.95 10.39 -9.61
N LEU A 92 12.21 9.35 -9.17
CA LEU A 92 11.18 8.70 -10.01
C LEU A 92 9.92 9.55 -10.17
N LEU A 93 9.40 10.10 -9.07
CA LEU A 93 8.09 10.73 -8.99
C LEU A 93 8.14 12.24 -8.75
N GLY A 94 9.30 12.76 -8.38
CA GLY A 94 9.43 14.16 -7.97
C GLY A 94 8.55 14.50 -6.77
N PRO A 95 7.88 15.66 -6.76
CA PRO A 95 6.96 16.07 -5.69
C PRO A 95 5.81 15.10 -5.46
N LEU A 96 5.43 14.30 -6.48
CA LEU A 96 4.38 13.29 -6.35
C LEU A 96 4.75 12.10 -5.44
N ALA A 97 6.02 11.96 -5.06
CA ALA A 97 6.44 11.00 -4.04
C ALA A 97 5.64 11.14 -2.73
N TYR A 98 5.23 12.37 -2.38
CA TYR A 98 4.37 12.62 -1.21
C TYR A 98 2.96 12.02 -1.32
N ALA A 99 2.50 11.69 -2.52
CA ALA A 99 1.22 11.00 -2.70
C ALA A 99 1.24 9.58 -2.11
N ILE A 100 2.41 8.93 -2.03
CA ILE A 100 2.54 7.58 -1.47
C ILE A 100 2.13 7.54 0.01
N PRO A 101 2.76 8.30 0.93
CA PRO A 101 2.31 8.34 2.32
C PRO A 101 0.88 8.86 2.47
N ALA A 102 0.43 9.80 1.62
CA ALA A 102 -0.95 10.27 1.62
C ALA A 102 -1.96 9.16 1.30
N LEU A 103 -1.68 8.30 0.31
CA LEU A 103 -2.50 7.13 -0.02
C LEU A 103 -2.50 6.09 1.12
N MET A 104 -1.37 5.90 1.81
CA MET A 104 -1.30 5.02 2.97
C MET A 104 -2.16 5.54 4.14
N LEU A 105 -2.11 6.85 4.42
CA LEU A 105 -2.97 7.47 5.43
C LEU A 105 -4.45 7.42 5.03
N TRP A 106 -4.77 7.63 3.75
CA TRP A 106 -6.11 7.42 3.21
C TRP A 106 -6.59 5.98 3.42
N ARG A 107 -5.69 5.02 3.25
CA ARG A 107 -5.98 3.60 3.52
C ARG A 107 -6.31 3.36 4.99
N VAL A 108 -5.58 3.98 5.91
CA VAL A 108 -5.87 3.93 7.35
C VAL A 108 -7.26 4.52 7.63
N ALA A 109 -7.58 5.65 7.05
CA ALA A 109 -8.89 6.28 7.20
C ALA A 109 -10.03 5.36 6.73
N ILE A 110 -9.88 4.67 5.59
CA ILE A 110 -10.87 3.71 5.10
C ILE A 110 -11.03 2.53 6.06
N LEU A 111 -9.93 2.00 6.64
CA LEU A 111 -9.97 0.92 7.62
C LEU A 111 -10.83 1.29 8.84
N TRP A 112 -10.84 2.58 9.23
CA TRP A 112 -11.60 3.08 10.35
C TRP A 112 -13.06 3.38 10.01
N TRP A 113 -13.33 4.03 8.86
CA TRP A 113 -14.67 4.48 8.50
C TRP A 113 -15.50 3.42 7.78
N ARG A 114 -14.88 2.50 7.04
CA ARG A 114 -15.57 1.47 6.25
C ARG A 114 -14.89 0.11 6.35
N PRO A 115 -14.98 -0.57 7.50
CA PRO A 115 -14.28 -1.83 7.74
C PRO A 115 -14.66 -2.96 6.75
N SER A 116 -15.87 -2.93 6.18
CA SER A 116 -16.32 -3.89 5.17
C SER A 116 -15.55 -3.79 3.84
N ARG A 117 -14.86 -2.66 3.58
CA ARG A 117 -14.01 -2.44 2.39
C ARG A 117 -12.52 -2.57 2.70
N ALA A 118 -12.18 -3.16 3.83
CA ALA A 118 -10.81 -3.25 4.33
C ALA A 118 -9.90 -4.16 3.51
N LEU A 119 -10.45 -5.06 2.70
CA LEU A 119 -9.65 -5.93 1.83
C LEU A 119 -9.14 -5.15 0.63
N VAL A 120 -7.82 -4.94 0.58
CA VAL A 120 -7.15 -4.42 -0.64
C VAL A 120 -7.08 -5.58 -1.62
N GLY A 121 -7.91 -5.52 -2.64
CA GLY A 121 -7.81 -6.41 -3.78
C GLY A 121 -6.72 -5.93 -4.76
N MET A 122 -6.17 -6.85 -5.55
CA MET A 122 -5.27 -6.51 -6.67
C MET A 122 -5.80 -5.36 -7.55
N PRO A 123 -7.11 -5.28 -7.89
CA PRO A 123 -7.62 -4.17 -8.70
C PRO A 123 -7.40 -2.79 -8.07
N GLN A 124 -7.47 -2.69 -6.75
CA GLN A 124 -7.27 -1.42 -6.05
C GLN A 124 -5.81 -0.98 -6.07
N VAL A 125 -4.87 -1.90 -5.93
CA VAL A 125 -3.43 -1.60 -6.05
C VAL A 125 -3.12 -1.13 -7.48
N VAL A 126 -3.62 -1.82 -8.48
CA VAL A 126 -3.46 -1.43 -9.89
C VAL A 126 -4.05 -0.04 -10.13
N ALA A 127 -5.23 0.25 -9.62
CA ALA A 127 -5.86 1.57 -9.75
C ALA A 127 -5.00 2.69 -9.11
N TRP A 128 -4.37 2.45 -7.96
CA TRP A 128 -3.47 3.42 -7.35
C TRP A 128 -2.20 3.65 -8.17
N VAL A 129 -1.60 2.57 -8.70
CA VAL A 129 -0.43 2.68 -9.57
C VAL A 129 -0.79 3.47 -10.83
N VAL A 130 -1.89 3.12 -11.51
CA VAL A 130 -2.36 3.85 -12.70
C VAL A 130 -2.63 5.32 -12.38
N ALA A 131 -3.28 5.62 -11.25
CA ALA A 131 -3.56 6.99 -10.83
C ALA A 131 -2.26 7.78 -10.58
N LEU A 132 -1.26 7.18 -9.92
CA LEU A 132 0.04 7.81 -9.69
C LEU A 132 0.79 8.08 -11.00
N LEU A 133 0.80 7.12 -11.92
CA LEU A 133 1.44 7.27 -13.23
C LEU A 133 0.74 8.36 -14.07
N SER A 134 -0.59 8.38 -14.08
CA SER A 134 -1.36 9.41 -14.77
C SER A 134 -1.12 10.80 -14.19
N LEU A 135 -1.07 10.91 -12.86
CA LEU A 135 -0.79 12.16 -12.17
C LEU A 135 0.65 12.64 -12.43
N ALA A 136 1.61 11.72 -12.53
CA ALA A 136 3.00 12.03 -12.89
C ALA A 136 3.09 12.59 -14.33
N ALA A 137 2.40 11.96 -15.28
CA ALA A 137 2.34 12.44 -16.67
C ALA A 137 1.68 13.81 -16.77
N LEU A 138 0.54 14.02 -16.10
CA LEU A 138 -0.16 15.30 -16.05
C LEU A 138 0.70 16.38 -15.38
N GLY A 139 1.40 16.03 -14.31
CA GLY A 139 2.32 16.92 -13.63
C GLY A 139 3.42 17.43 -14.57
N HIS A 140 3.98 16.57 -15.41
CA HIS A 140 4.99 16.94 -16.38
C HIS A 140 4.44 17.87 -17.47
N ILE A 141 3.21 17.67 -17.93
CA ILE A 141 2.62 18.46 -19.02
C ILE A 141 2.12 19.84 -18.54
N HIS A 142 1.56 19.92 -17.33
CA HIS A 142 0.85 21.13 -16.88
C HIS A 142 1.59 21.97 -15.86
N PHE A 143 2.55 21.39 -15.14
CA PHE A 143 3.26 22.09 -14.07
C PHE A 143 4.74 22.22 -14.43
N ILE A 144 5.17 23.44 -14.72
CA ILE A 144 6.59 23.80 -14.71
C ILE A 144 7.04 23.62 -13.26
N ALA A 145 8.04 22.75 -13.03
CA ALA A 145 8.55 22.49 -11.70
C ALA A 145 8.98 23.80 -11.04
N PRO A 146 8.41 24.19 -9.88
CA PRO A 146 9.08 25.14 -9.05
C PRO A 146 10.43 24.53 -8.64
N ASP A 147 11.43 25.38 -8.49
CA ASP A 147 12.84 25.03 -8.24
C ASP A 147 13.01 24.45 -6.80
N TYR A 148 12.47 23.28 -6.55
CA TYR A 148 12.59 22.57 -5.27
C TYR A 148 13.89 21.75 -5.15
N GLY A 149 14.90 22.06 -5.94
CA GLY A 149 16.16 21.30 -5.96
C GLY A 149 16.00 19.85 -6.45
N LEU A 150 14.94 19.56 -7.13
CA LEU A 150 14.73 18.31 -7.86
C LEU A 150 15.11 18.58 -9.31
N GLU A 151 16.16 17.94 -9.77
CA GLU A 151 16.72 18.14 -11.11
C GLU A 151 15.77 17.76 -12.26
N ASN A 152 14.61 17.16 -11.94
CA ASN A 152 13.63 16.70 -12.92
C ASN A 152 12.29 17.43 -12.75
N ALA A 153 11.57 17.55 -13.88
CA ALA A 153 10.22 18.09 -13.96
C ALA A 153 9.25 17.54 -12.90
N SER A 154 8.16 18.24 -12.65
CA SER A 154 7.19 18.02 -11.57
C SER A 154 6.61 16.60 -11.42
N GLY A 155 6.83 15.70 -12.40
CA GLY A 155 6.46 14.29 -12.34
C GLY A 155 7.64 13.32 -12.20
N GLY A 156 8.86 13.81 -11.95
CA GLY A 156 10.07 13.02 -11.96
C GLY A 156 10.36 12.37 -13.32
N VAL A 157 11.26 11.40 -13.35
CA VAL A 157 11.61 10.65 -14.59
C VAL A 157 10.38 9.93 -15.19
N ILE A 158 9.51 9.40 -14.36
CA ILE A 158 8.29 8.72 -14.84
C ILE A 158 7.37 9.70 -15.54
N GLY A 159 7.15 10.87 -14.95
CA GLY A 159 6.33 11.93 -15.57
C GLY A 159 6.91 12.41 -16.88
N GLN A 160 8.24 12.59 -16.94
CA GLN A 160 8.94 13.01 -18.15
C GLN A 160 8.78 11.97 -19.28
N VAL A 161 9.03 10.70 -19.00
CA VAL A 161 8.93 9.63 -20.01
C VAL A 161 7.49 9.47 -20.51
N LEU A 162 6.51 9.43 -19.61
CA LEU A 162 5.11 9.27 -19.99
C LEU A 162 4.56 10.52 -20.66
N GLY A 163 4.84 11.70 -20.11
CA GLY A 163 4.35 12.98 -20.64
C GLY A 163 4.91 13.27 -22.02
N SER A 164 6.21 13.10 -22.22
CA SER A 164 6.84 13.28 -23.55
C SER A 164 6.31 12.27 -24.58
N SER A 165 6.12 11.00 -24.19
CA SER A 165 5.55 9.98 -25.08
C SER A 165 4.12 10.33 -25.50
N MET A 166 3.30 10.83 -24.58
CA MET A 166 1.94 11.29 -24.89
C MET A 166 1.93 12.50 -25.79
N TRP A 167 2.80 13.47 -25.54
CA TRP A 167 2.94 14.66 -26.38
C TRP A 167 3.28 14.30 -27.83
N HIS A 168 4.25 13.40 -28.04
CA HIS A 168 4.62 12.92 -29.38
C HIS A 168 3.55 12.08 -30.06
N ALA A 169 2.65 11.44 -29.29
CA ALA A 169 1.57 10.63 -29.85
C ALA A 169 0.33 11.45 -30.23
N THR A 170 0.14 12.63 -29.66
CA THR A 170 -1.07 13.44 -29.83
C THR A 170 -0.85 14.69 -30.70
N GLY A 171 0.37 15.05 -30.98
CA GLY A 171 0.60 16.20 -31.76
C GLY A 171 1.71 16.81 -32.18
#